data_d5acba23699c2ccc1d0ebc26cae0e37b
#
_entry.id   d5acba23699c2ccc1d0ebc26cae0e37b
#
_cell.length_a   1.000
_cell.length_b   1.000
_cell.length_c   1.000
_cell.angle_alpha   90.00
_cell.angle_beta   90.00
_cell.angle_gamma   90.00
#
_symmetry.space_group_name_H-M   'P 1'
#
loop_
_entity.id
_entity.type
_entity.pdbx_description
1 polymer ?
#
loop_
_entity_poly.entity_id
_entity_poly.type
_entity_poly.pdbx_seq_one_letter_code
_entity_poly.pdbx_strand_id
1 'polypeptide(L)'
;QNLERMKMTVEKTVCGDASKPHSWWDGQGFDRILADVPCSASGVVRRHPDIKWLRRESDLTTLIATQQSILNALWTLLNRGGKLLYVTCSVFNEENAAQIEKFLNRHEDAMVLSLPLSPFSLSNGQLLPDNGHDGFFYTLLQKK
;
A
#
# COMPACT_ATOMS: atom_id res chain seq x y z
N GLN A 1 -3.85 1.80 -21.71
CA GLN A 1 -3.05 3.04 -21.89
C GLN A 1 -1.70 2.96 -21.17
N ASN A 2 -1.62 2.83 -19.82
CA ASN A 2 -0.32 2.81 -19.11
C ASN A 2 0.53 1.59 -19.48
N LEU A 3 -0.06 0.40 -19.53
CA LEU A 3 0.63 -0.83 -19.91
C LEU A 3 1.16 -0.75 -21.35
N GLU A 4 0.37 -0.23 -22.28
CA GLU A 4 0.78 0.01 -23.67
C GLU A 4 1.94 0.99 -23.75
N ARG A 5 1.85 2.13 -23.02
CA ARG A 5 2.93 3.13 -22.96
C ARG A 5 4.24 2.54 -22.41
N MET A 6 4.13 1.65 -21.44
CA MET A 6 5.28 0.99 -20.83
C MET A 6 5.74 -0.27 -21.59
N LYS A 7 5.05 -0.66 -22.68
CA LYS A 7 5.28 -1.89 -23.45
C LYS A 7 5.27 -3.14 -22.56
N MET A 8 4.37 -3.16 -21.58
CA MET A 8 4.22 -4.27 -20.64
C MET A 8 2.97 -5.09 -20.98
N THR A 9 3.10 -6.41 -20.88
CA THR A 9 1.98 -7.33 -20.97
C THR A 9 1.60 -7.82 -19.60
N VAL A 10 0.29 -8.00 -19.36
CA VAL A 10 -0.26 -8.59 -18.15
C VAL A 10 -1.20 -9.73 -18.54
N GLU A 11 -1.31 -10.71 -17.70
CA GLU A 11 -2.21 -11.84 -17.93
C GLU A 11 -3.67 -11.40 -17.93
N LYS A 12 -4.06 -10.57 -16.95
CA LYS A 12 -5.43 -10.11 -16.77
C LYS A 12 -5.50 -8.74 -16.12
N THR A 13 -6.43 -7.93 -16.55
CA THR A 13 -6.80 -6.67 -15.86
C THR A 13 -8.26 -6.78 -15.44
N VAL A 14 -8.52 -6.52 -14.15
CA VAL A 14 -9.86 -6.57 -13.57
C VAL A 14 -10.17 -5.23 -12.91
N CYS A 15 -11.35 -4.68 -13.21
CA CYS A 15 -11.89 -3.54 -12.46
C CYS A 15 -12.72 -4.08 -11.29
N GLY A 16 -12.30 -3.79 -10.06
CA GLY A 16 -12.99 -4.28 -8.86
C GLY A 16 -12.56 -3.53 -7.60
N ASP A 17 -13.34 -3.69 -6.54
CA ASP A 17 -13.03 -3.17 -5.21
C ASP A 17 -12.08 -4.13 -4.51
N ALA A 18 -10.85 -3.69 -4.24
CA ALA A 18 -9.81 -4.51 -3.61
C ALA A 18 -10.20 -4.97 -2.18
N SER A 19 -11.12 -4.27 -1.52
CA SER A 19 -11.66 -4.68 -0.21
C SER A 19 -12.71 -5.80 -0.30
N LYS A 20 -13.17 -6.13 -1.53
CA LYS A 20 -14.22 -7.12 -1.80
C LYS A 20 -13.77 -8.15 -2.85
N PRO A 21 -12.75 -8.95 -2.55
CA PRO A 21 -12.13 -9.84 -3.54
C PRO A 21 -13.08 -10.87 -4.14
N HIS A 22 -14.11 -11.31 -3.40
CA HIS A 22 -15.10 -12.26 -3.88
C HIS A 22 -15.83 -11.83 -5.16
N SER A 23 -15.80 -10.54 -5.52
CA SER A 23 -16.46 -10.02 -6.72
C SER A 23 -15.60 -10.11 -8.00
N TRP A 24 -14.30 -10.36 -7.88
CA TRP A 24 -13.36 -10.34 -8.99
C TRP A 24 -12.28 -11.42 -8.96
N TRP A 25 -12.07 -12.07 -7.81
CA TRP A 25 -11.05 -13.09 -7.60
C TRP A 25 -11.59 -14.47 -7.99
N ASP A 26 -10.73 -15.30 -8.57
CA ASP A 26 -11.05 -16.65 -9.09
C ASP A 26 -10.80 -17.79 -8.09
N GLY A 27 -10.35 -17.46 -6.86
CA GLY A 27 -10.06 -18.43 -5.82
C GLY A 27 -8.60 -18.90 -5.75
N GLN A 28 -7.75 -18.52 -6.71
CA GLN A 28 -6.34 -18.89 -6.68
C GLN A 28 -5.53 -17.90 -5.83
N GLY A 29 -4.77 -18.43 -4.86
CA GLY A 29 -3.93 -17.58 -4.00
C GLY A 29 -2.74 -16.98 -4.75
N PHE A 30 -2.28 -15.84 -4.26
CA PHE A 30 -1.13 -15.12 -4.81
C PHE A 30 0.13 -15.36 -3.97
N ASP A 31 1.27 -15.51 -4.63
CA ASP A 31 2.57 -15.56 -3.94
C ASP A 31 3.14 -14.16 -3.70
N ARG A 32 2.72 -13.18 -4.50
CA ARG A 32 3.17 -11.79 -4.40
C ARG A 32 2.01 -10.85 -4.65
N ILE A 33 1.83 -9.89 -3.73
CA ILE A 33 0.83 -8.82 -3.85
C ILE A 33 1.56 -7.48 -3.70
N LEU A 34 1.29 -6.54 -4.60
CA LEU A 34 1.59 -5.13 -4.43
C LEU A 34 0.29 -4.40 -4.14
N ALA A 35 0.18 -3.83 -2.96
CA ALA A 35 -0.96 -3.05 -2.50
C ALA A 35 -0.62 -1.55 -2.48
N ASP A 36 -0.80 -0.89 -3.62
CA ASP A 36 -0.77 0.57 -3.73
C ASP A 36 -2.15 1.11 -3.36
N VAL A 37 -2.30 1.42 -2.07
CA VAL A 37 -3.62 1.72 -1.49
C VAL A 37 -3.99 3.19 -1.63
N PRO A 38 -5.30 3.54 -1.71
CA PRO A 38 -5.72 4.93 -1.69
C PRO A 38 -5.27 5.60 -0.39
N CYS A 39 -4.65 6.77 -0.49
CA CYS A 39 -4.13 7.51 0.66
C CYS A 39 -4.33 9.02 0.50
N SER A 40 -3.94 9.79 1.51
CA SER A 40 -4.05 11.26 1.50
C SER A 40 -3.24 11.92 0.39
N ALA A 41 -2.23 11.21 -0.14
CA ALA A 41 -1.26 11.71 -1.11
C ALA A 41 -0.41 12.90 -0.57
N SER A 42 -0.27 12.99 0.76
CA SER A 42 0.45 14.08 1.42
C SER A 42 1.95 14.12 1.09
N GLY A 43 2.53 13.00 0.63
CA GLY A 43 3.93 12.92 0.21
C GLY A 43 4.22 13.50 -1.17
N VAL A 44 3.18 13.74 -2.00
CA VAL A 44 3.32 14.22 -3.39
C VAL A 44 2.77 15.64 -3.61
N VAL A 45 2.58 16.38 -2.52
CA VAL A 45 2.02 17.75 -2.57
C VAL A 45 2.84 18.72 -3.42
N ARG A 46 4.12 18.44 -3.64
CA ARG A 46 4.95 19.23 -4.53
C ARG A 46 4.44 19.19 -5.97
N ARG A 47 3.94 18.04 -6.42
CA ARG A 47 3.36 17.84 -7.75
C ARG A 47 1.88 18.20 -7.80
N HIS A 48 1.20 18.08 -6.68
CA HIS A 48 -0.24 18.30 -6.52
C HIS A 48 -0.51 19.26 -5.36
N PRO A 49 -0.21 20.57 -5.53
CA PRO A 49 -0.30 21.55 -4.43
C PRO A 49 -1.73 21.80 -3.95
N ASP A 50 -2.73 21.46 -4.74
CA ASP A 50 -4.15 21.48 -4.42
C ASP A 50 -4.53 20.54 -3.27
N ILE A 51 -3.77 19.47 -3.04
CA ILE A 51 -3.99 18.52 -1.94
C ILE A 51 -4.07 19.23 -0.59
N LYS A 52 -3.24 20.26 -0.35
CA LYS A 52 -3.24 21.03 0.90
C LYS A 52 -4.57 21.71 1.20
N TRP A 53 -5.34 22.03 0.17
CA TRP A 53 -6.60 22.76 0.28
C TRP A 53 -7.81 21.83 0.21
N LEU A 54 -7.68 20.70 -0.46
CA LEU A 54 -8.76 19.75 -0.68
C LEU A 54 -8.89 18.72 0.43
N ARG A 55 -7.81 18.33 1.10
CA ARG A 55 -7.84 17.33 2.17
C ARG A 55 -8.37 17.88 3.48
N ARG A 56 -9.25 17.10 4.12
CA ARG A 56 -9.83 17.36 5.42
C ARG A 56 -9.46 16.24 6.38
N GLU A 57 -9.50 16.50 7.68
CA GLU A 57 -9.24 15.50 8.72
C GLU A 57 -10.20 14.30 8.62
N SER A 58 -11.46 14.54 8.27
CA SER A 58 -12.45 13.48 8.05
C SER A 58 -12.07 12.52 6.92
N ASP A 59 -11.38 13.02 5.89
CA ASP A 59 -10.92 12.19 4.77
C ASP A 59 -9.86 11.20 5.24
N LEU A 60 -8.96 11.63 6.13
CA LEU A 60 -7.90 10.78 6.68
C LEU A 60 -8.50 9.58 7.42
N THR A 61 -9.51 9.80 8.27
CA THR A 61 -10.21 8.72 8.97
C THR A 61 -10.81 7.70 8.00
N THR A 62 -11.45 8.18 6.94
CA THR A 62 -12.05 7.33 5.90
C THR A 62 -10.99 6.53 5.13
N LEU A 63 -9.89 7.18 4.76
CA LEU A 63 -8.77 6.54 4.06
C LEU A 63 -8.13 5.44 4.90
N ILE A 64 -7.86 5.70 6.18
CA ILE A 64 -7.32 4.72 7.12
C ILE A 64 -8.21 3.48 7.21
N ALA A 65 -9.54 3.66 7.33
CA ALA A 65 -10.49 2.56 7.38
C ALA A 65 -10.51 1.76 6.06
N THR A 66 -10.44 2.45 4.92
CA THR A 66 -10.39 1.84 3.59
C THR A 66 -9.11 1.03 3.41
N GLN A 67 -7.95 1.59 3.75
CA GLN A 67 -6.65 0.92 3.71
C GLN A 67 -6.65 -0.36 4.55
N GLN A 68 -7.20 -0.28 5.77
CA GLN A 68 -7.32 -1.44 6.65
C GLN A 68 -8.18 -2.54 6.02
N SER A 69 -9.32 -2.17 5.43
CA SER A 69 -10.21 -3.10 4.77
C SER A 69 -9.53 -3.79 3.58
N ILE A 70 -8.81 -3.03 2.75
CA ILE A 70 -8.04 -3.55 1.62
C ILE A 70 -6.94 -4.49 2.09
N LEU A 71 -6.13 -4.08 3.06
CA LEU A 71 -5.02 -4.88 3.57
C LEU A 71 -5.50 -6.22 4.14
N ASN A 72 -6.57 -6.21 4.95
CA ASN A 72 -7.18 -7.42 5.50
C ASN A 72 -7.72 -8.33 4.38
N ALA A 73 -8.41 -7.78 3.39
CA ALA A 73 -8.96 -8.55 2.28
C ALA A 73 -7.85 -9.20 1.44
N LEU A 74 -6.83 -8.43 1.05
CA LEU A 74 -5.69 -8.92 0.26
C LEU A 74 -4.87 -9.96 1.03
N TRP A 75 -4.78 -9.86 2.37
CA TRP A 75 -4.10 -10.86 3.20
C TRP A 75 -4.72 -12.24 3.08
N THR A 76 -6.04 -12.33 2.92
CA THR A 76 -6.73 -13.62 2.74
C THR A 76 -6.37 -14.31 1.42
N LEU A 77 -6.00 -13.52 0.41
CA LEU A 77 -5.64 -14.02 -0.93
C LEU A 77 -4.17 -14.46 -1.02
N LEU A 78 -3.35 -14.11 -0.02
CA LEU A 78 -1.93 -14.41 -0.03
C LEU A 78 -1.69 -15.86 0.41
N ASN A 79 -0.91 -16.61 -0.35
CA ASN A 79 -0.47 -17.95 0.01
C ASN A 79 0.45 -17.92 1.24
N ARG A 80 0.55 -19.05 1.95
CA ARG A 80 1.57 -19.23 3.00
C ARG A 80 2.97 -19.10 2.38
N GLY A 81 3.87 -18.38 3.05
CA GLY A 81 5.18 -18.00 2.50
C GLY A 81 5.13 -16.84 1.49
N GLY A 82 3.92 -16.43 1.07
CA GLY A 82 3.72 -15.31 0.16
C GLY A 82 4.10 -13.96 0.78
N LYS A 83 4.32 -12.96 -0.07
CA LYS A 83 4.75 -11.62 0.35
C LYS A 83 3.81 -10.55 -0.18
N LEU A 84 3.48 -9.58 0.68
CA LEU A 84 2.68 -8.41 0.35
C LEU A 84 3.51 -7.15 0.59
N LEU A 85 3.66 -6.32 -0.45
CA LEU A 85 4.25 -5.00 -0.34
C LEU A 85 3.12 -3.97 -0.22
N TYR A 86 3.01 -3.36 0.96
CA TYR A 86 2.09 -2.25 1.22
C TYR A 86 2.77 -0.93 0.89
N VAL A 87 2.10 -0.08 0.11
CA VAL A 87 2.64 1.19 -0.38
C VAL A 87 1.62 2.31 -0.21
N THR A 88 2.09 3.48 0.22
CA THR A 88 1.36 4.74 0.17
C THR A 88 2.26 5.88 -0.34
N CYS A 89 1.68 6.91 -0.91
CA CYS A 89 2.34 8.20 -1.14
C CYS A 89 1.98 9.22 -0.05
N SER A 90 1.93 8.76 1.21
CA SER A 90 1.61 9.56 2.39
C SER A 90 2.83 9.73 3.31
N VAL A 91 2.88 10.85 4.03
CA VAL A 91 3.82 11.08 5.14
C VAL A 91 3.14 10.95 6.51
N PHE A 92 1.84 10.67 6.56
CA PHE A 92 1.11 10.52 7.82
C PHE A 92 1.33 9.13 8.42
N ASN A 93 1.76 9.11 9.68
CA ASN A 93 2.02 7.87 10.41
C ASN A 93 0.78 6.98 10.51
N GLU A 94 -0.40 7.58 10.61
CA GLU A 94 -1.70 6.90 10.74
C GLU A 94 -2.05 6.05 9.51
N GLU A 95 -1.59 6.45 8.33
CA GLU A 95 -1.75 5.69 7.08
C GLU A 95 -0.61 4.69 6.87
N ASN A 96 0.49 4.83 7.61
CA ASN A 96 1.77 4.15 7.39
C ASN A 96 2.10 3.19 8.55
N ALA A 97 3.07 3.50 9.39
CA ALA A 97 3.57 2.58 10.42
C ALA A 97 2.49 2.19 11.44
N ALA A 98 1.63 3.14 11.85
CA ALA A 98 0.53 2.84 12.76
C ALA A 98 -0.52 1.90 12.16
N GLN A 99 -0.74 1.95 10.83
CA GLN A 99 -1.60 1.01 10.13
C GLN A 99 -1.02 -0.41 10.14
N ILE A 100 0.28 -0.53 9.88
CA ILE A 100 0.99 -1.81 9.90
C ILE A 100 1.03 -2.41 11.31
N GLU A 101 1.29 -1.60 12.33
CA GLU A 101 1.26 -2.04 13.73
C GLU A 101 -0.11 -2.63 14.11
N LYS A 102 -1.20 -1.92 13.78
CA LYS A 102 -2.56 -2.41 14.00
C LYS A 102 -2.85 -3.71 13.24
N PHE A 103 -2.30 -3.86 12.04
CA PHE A 103 -2.43 -5.06 11.24
C PHE A 103 -1.70 -6.25 11.89
N LEU A 104 -0.45 -6.08 12.29
CA LEU A 104 0.36 -7.11 12.94
C LEU A 104 -0.25 -7.60 14.26
N ASN A 105 -0.87 -6.70 15.02
CA ASN A 105 -1.56 -7.05 16.27
C ASN A 105 -2.81 -7.94 16.07
N ARG A 106 -3.33 -8.02 14.83
CA ARG A 106 -4.50 -8.84 14.48
C ARG A 106 -4.14 -10.09 13.69
N HIS A 107 -2.95 -10.14 13.11
CA HIS A 107 -2.50 -11.21 12.22
C HIS A 107 -1.19 -11.82 12.74
N GLU A 108 -1.30 -12.82 13.62
CA GLU A 108 -0.14 -13.52 14.20
C GLU A 108 0.69 -14.27 13.14
N ASP A 109 0.06 -14.56 12.00
CA ASP A 109 0.67 -15.17 10.83
C ASP A 109 1.44 -14.17 9.95
N ALA A 110 1.41 -12.86 10.29
CA ALA A 110 2.15 -11.83 9.58
C ALA A 110 3.50 -11.53 10.23
N MET A 111 4.50 -11.27 9.40
CA MET A 111 5.80 -10.76 9.83
C MET A 111 6.31 -9.69 8.85
N VAL A 112 7.00 -8.68 9.38
CA VAL A 112 7.68 -7.67 8.57
C VAL A 112 9.03 -8.22 8.11
N LEU A 113 9.32 -8.06 6.83
CA LEU A 113 10.65 -8.33 6.26
C LEU A 113 11.40 -7.03 6.03
N SER A 114 12.71 -7.09 6.16
CA SER A 114 13.59 -6.01 5.70
C SER A 114 13.40 -5.79 4.20
N LEU A 115 13.23 -4.55 3.79
CA LEU A 115 13.28 -4.21 2.37
C LEU A 115 14.73 -4.38 1.88
N PRO A 116 14.93 -4.93 0.67
CA PRO A 116 16.26 -4.98 0.07
C PRO A 116 16.83 -3.56 0.00
N LEU A 117 18.14 -3.45 0.13
CA LEU A 117 18.85 -2.17 0.19
C LEU A 117 18.36 -1.22 -0.91
N SER A 118 17.72 -0.18 -0.48
CA SER A 118 17.32 0.94 -1.33
C SER A 118 18.46 1.97 -1.32
N PRO A 119 18.72 2.67 -2.42
CA PRO A 119 19.61 3.83 -2.41
C PRO A 119 19.08 4.97 -1.51
N PHE A 120 17.80 4.86 -1.08
CA PHE A 120 17.16 5.84 -0.20
C PHE A 120 17.23 5.36 1.25
N SER A 121 17.49 6.31 2.16
CA SER A 121 17.43 6.06 3.60
C SER A 121 15.96 6.00 4.03
N LEU A 122 15.46 4.78 4.30
CA LEU A 122 14.12 4.57 4.83
C LEU A 122 14.17 4.52 6.36
N SER A 123 13.45 5.40 7.02
CA SER A 123 13.20 5.30 8.45
C SER A 123 11.92 4.49 8.68
N ASN A 124 12.03 3.25 9.15
CA ASN A 124 10.89 2.34 9.38
C ASN A 124 9.94 2.23 8.16
N GLY A 125 10.50 2.19 6.95
CA GLY A 125 9.73 2.15 5.70
C GLY A 125 9.30 3.51 5.16
N GLN A 126 9.47 4.60 5.92
CA GLN A 126 9.11 5.95 5.50
C GLN A 126 10.23 6.61 4.71
N LEU A 127 9.92 7.05 3.50
CA LEU A 127 10.71 7.97 2.69
C LEU A 127 10.07 9.34 2.79
N LEU A 128 10.74 10.29 3.45
CA LEU A 128 10.25 11.67 3.50
C LEU A 128 10.62 12.41 2.20
N PRO A 129 9.76 13.34 1.75
CA PRO A 129 10.07 14.10 0.55
C PRO A 129 11.28 15.00 0.76
N ASP A 130 12.11 15.12 -0.27
CA ASP A 130 13.25 16.04 -0.33
C ASP A 130 13.36 16.71 -1.70
N ASN A 131 14.51 17.30 -2.02
CA ASN A 131 14.74 17.97 -3.30
C ASN A 131 14.79 17.01 -4.50
N GLY A 132 15.07 15.73 -4.28
CA GLY A 132 15.24 14.70 -5.32
C GLY A 132 14.03 13.79 -5.52
N HIS A 133 13.20 13.61 -4.51
CA HIS A 133 12.07 12.68 -4.55
C HIS A 133 10.88 13.13 -3.71
N ASP A 134 9.74 12.53 -3.98
CA ASP A 134 8.50 12.67 -3.21
C ASP A 134 8.52 11.77 -1.96
N GLY A 135 7.51 11.94 -1.09
CA GLY A 135 7.33 11.12 0.09
C GLY A 135 6.53 9.85 -0.21
N PHE A 136 7.03 8.73 0.31
CA PHE A 136 6.39 7.41 0.19
C PHE A 136 6.58 6.60 1.46
N PHE A 137 5.75 5.58 1.62
CA PHE A 137 5.94 4.57 2.65
C PHE A 137 5.87 3.18 2.03
N TYR A 138 6.75 2.29 2.49
CA TYR A 138 6.85 0.91 2.01
C TYR A 138 6.99 -0.04 3.18
N THR A 139 6.20 -1.10 3.22
CA THR A 139 6.39 -2.21 4.16
C THR A 139 6.20 -3.53 3.46
N LEU A 140 7.18 -4.42 3.57
CA LEU A 140 7.11 -5.78 3.05
C LEU A 140 6.66 -6.72 4.16
N LEU A 141 5.51 -7.35 3.97
CA LEU A 141 4.95 -8.34 4.86
C LEU A 141 5.12 -9.75 4.27
N GLN A 142 5.33 -10.75 5.12
CA GLN A 142 5.30 -12.16 4.74
C GLN A 142 4.29 -12.90 5.59
N LYS A 143 3.53 -13.80 4.96
CA LYS A 143 2.62 -14.73 5.62
C LYS A 143 3.37 -15.99 6.02
N LYS A 144 3.29 -16.38 7.28
CA LYS A 144 3.92 -17.61 7.82
C LYS A 144 3.20 -18.89 7.36
#